data_a4a32f288019432939c3e0e2bd2c614e
#
_entry.id   a4a32f288019432939c3e0e2bd2c614e
#
_cell.length_a   1.000
_cell.length_b   1.000
_cell.length_c   1.000
_cell.angle_alpha   90.00
_cell.angle_beta   90.00
_cell.angle_gamma   90.00
#
_symmetry.space_group_name_H-M   'P 1'
#
loop_
_entity.id
_entity.type
_entity.pdbx_description
1 polymer ?
#
loop_
_entity_poly.entity_id
_entity_poly.type
_entity_poly.pdbx_seq_one_letter_code
_entity_poly.pdbx_strand_id
1 'polypeptide(L)'
;DAQAKQAIAFYRERFGVVGWKENMLYNGIPELLKALTDAGKTLSTASSKPAFFIDKIVKYFNIDQYFTVVSGATLDGTIGTKAQVTQQALDRLRVQDLSQAVLVGDRLHDVEGAKQCGIDCIGVTFGFGGREELEDAGAKHVVDRVEELLPLLL
;
A
#
# COMPACT_ATOMS: atom_id res chain seq x y z
N ASP A 1 -5.02 -25.49 11.12
CA ASP A 1 -4.06 -26.52 10.77
C ASP A 1 -2.71 -26.21 11.42
N ALA A 2 -2.13 -27.20 12.15
CA ALA A 2 -0.87 -27.05 12.90
C ALA A 2 0.30 -26.74 11.96
N GLN A 3 0.33 -27.33 10.77
CA GLN A 3 1.38 -27.09 9.76
C GLN A 3 1.35 -25.66 9.23
N ALA A 4 0.17 -25.08 9.01
CA ALA A 4 0.03 -23.70 8.58
C ALA A 4 0.54 -22.73 9.67
N LYS A 5 0.23 -22.98 10.94
CA LYS A 5 0.73 -22.18 12.06
C LYS A 5 2.25 -22.24 12.18
N GLN A 6 2.83 -23.42 11.98
CA GLN A 6 4.28 -23.62 12.01
C GLN A 6 4.97 -22.90 10.84
N ALA A 7 4.41 -22.99 9.63
CA ALA A 7 4.91 -22.29 8.45
C ALA A 7 4.88 -20.74 8.66
N ILE A 8 3.79 -20.22 9.22
CA ILE A 8 3.66 -18.80 9.56
C ILE A 8 4.72 -18.39 10.60
N ALA A 9 5.00 -19.24 11.61
CA ALA A 9 6.00 -18.96 12.62
C ALA A 9 7.40 -18.86 12.00
N PHE A 10 7.80 -19.82 11.17
CA PHE A 10 9.09 -19.79 10.44
C PHE A 10 9.19 -18.58 9.49
N TYR A 11 8.11 -18.26 8.78
CA TYR A 11 8.08 -17.06 7.94
C TYR A 11 8.31 -15.80 8.77
N ARG A 12 7.60 -15.65 9.89
CA ARG A 12 7.71 -14.48 10.76
C ARG A 12 9.10 -14.34 11.36
N GLU A 13 9.71 -15.44 11.80
CA GLU A 13 11.07 -15.47 12.33
C GLU A 13 12.07 -14.97 11.27
N ARG A 14 12.07 -15.58 10.08
CA ARG A 14 12.96 -15.19 8.99
C ARG A 14 12.69 -13.76 8.51
N PHE A 15 11.42 -13.41 8.33
CA PHE A 15 11.05 -12.07 7.89
C PHE A 15 11.48 -11.00 8.89
N GLY A 16 11.37 -11.26 10.18
CA GLY A 16 11.77 -10.34 11.26
C GLY A 16 13.26 -10.04 11.27
N VAL A 17 14.10 -10.99 10.84
CA VAL A 17 15.58 -10.85 10.86
C VAL A 17 16.08 -10.29 9.53
N VAL A 18 15.74 -10.91 8.40
CA VAL A 18 16.33 -10.59 7.09
C VAL A 18 15.27 -10.30 6.00
N GLY A 19 14.13 -10.97 6.00
CA GLY A 19 13.17 -10.94 4.91
C GLY A 19 12.61 -9.55 4.62
N TRP A 20 12.50 -8.69 5.61
CA TRP A 20 12.05 -7.32 5.42
C TRP A 20 13.02 -6.44 4.60
N LYS A 21 14.28 -6.87 4.43
CA LYS A 21 15.28 -6.22 3.57
C LYS A 21 15.35 -6.82 2.16
N GLU A 22 14.74 -8.00 1.96
CA GLU A 22 14.79 -8.74 0.69
C GLU A 22 13.72 -8.26 -0.27
N ASN A 23 13.73 -6.96 -0.56
CA ASN A 23 12.84 -6.33 -1.51
C ASN A 23 13.58 -5.18 -2.22
N MET A 24 12.99 -4.67 -3.26
CA MET A 24 13.51 -3.52 -4.01
C MET A 24 12.34 -2.59 -4.33
N LEU A 25 12.64 -1.30 -4.44
CA LEU A 25 11.69 -0.34 -4.99
C LEU A 25 11.54 -0.54 -6.50
N TYR A 26 10.34 -0.39 -7.00
CA TYR A 26 10.13 -0.23 -8.44
C TYR A 26 10.79 1.07 -8.89
N ASN A 27 11.38 1.05 -10.10
CA ASN A 27 12.01 2.22 -10.68
C ASN A 27 10.99 3.37 -10.78
N GLY A 28 11.42 4.58 -10.42
CA GLY A 28 10.58 5.77 -10.48
C GLY A 28 9.74 6.03 -9.21
N ILE A 29 9.67 5.11 -8.26
CA ILE A 29 8.91 5.32 -7.02
C ILE A 29 9.43 6.50 -6.19
N PRO A 30 10.75 6.65 -5.91
CA PRO A 30 11.24 7.80 -5.15
C PRO A 30 10.92 9.14 -5.83
N GLU A 31 11.06 9.20 -7.13
CA GLU A 31 10.77 10.37 -7.97
C GLU A 31 9.27 10.72 -7.93
N LEU A 32 8.40 9.71 -8.03
CA LEU A 32 6.95 9.87 -7.92
C LEU A 32 6.56 10.43 -6.54
N LEU A 33 7.06 9.82 -5.46
CA LEU A 33 6.77 10.26 -4.09
C LEU A 33 7.20 11.71 -3.86
N LYS A 34 8.39 12.06 -4.34
CA LYS A 34 8.88 13.44 -4.28
C LYS A 34 7.99 14.39 -5.06
N ALA A 35 7.64 14.07 -6.30
CA ALA A 35 6.81 14.94 -7.15
C ALA A 35 5.41 15.17 -6.54
N LEU A 36 4.80 14.12 -5.96
CA LEU A 36 3.52 14.24 -5.27
C LEU A 36 3.61 15.12 -4.03
N THR A 37 4.68 14.96 -3.24
CA THR A 37 4.90 15.78 -2.04
C THR A 37 5.16 17.24 -2.42
N ASP A 38 5.97 17.49 -3.45
CA ASP A 38 6.23 18.85 -3.96
C ASP A 38 4.94 19.52 -4.49
N ALA A 39 4.01 18.72 -5.02
CA ALA A 39 2.68 19.18 -5.43
C ALA A 39 1.68 19.37 -4.27
N GLY A 40 2.12 19.18 -3.03
CA GLY A 40 1.28 19.35 -1.83
C GLY A 40 0.35 18.17 -1.54
N LYS A 41 0.56 17.01 -2.16
CA LYS A 41 -0.23 15.81 -1.85
C LYS A 41 0.23 15.20 -0.54
N THR A 42 -0.72 14.71 0.25
CA THR A 42 -0.46 14.00 1.51
C THR A 42 -0.45 12.51 1.26
N LEU A 43 0.62 11.83 1.67
CA LEU A 43 0.84 10.42 1.37
C LEU A 43 0.77 9.55 2.63
N SER A 44 0.20 8.37 2.47
CA SER A 44 0.17 7.31 3.49
C SER A 44 0.43 5.96 2.86
N THR A 45 1.01 5.04 3.64
CA THR A 45 0.93 3.63 3.29
C THR A 45 -0.44 3.06 3.70
N ALA A 46 -0.89 1.98 3.04
CA ALA A 46 -2.06 1.20 3.42
C ALA A 46 -1.79 -0.27 3.06
N SER A 47 -1.09 -0.98 3.92
CA SER A 47 -0.58 -2.33 3.62
C SER A 47 -1.09 -3.36 4.62
N SER A 48 -1.42 -4.56 4.14
CA SER A 48 -1.69 -5.72 5.01
C SER A 48 -0.42 -6.27 5.69
N LYS A 49 0.75 -5.73 5.36
CA LYS A 49 1.99 -5.98 6.12
C LYS A 49 1.94 -5.25 7.46
N PRO A 50 2.46 -5.81 8.57
CA PRO A 50 2.51 -5.10 9.85
C PRO A 50 3.21 -3.75 9.76
N ALA A 51 2.58 -2.71 10.34
CA ALA A 51 3.10 -1.33 10.31
C ALA A 51 4.54 -1.22 10.82
N PHE A 52 4.91 -2.03 11.82
CA PHE A 52 6.27 -2.14 12.33
C PHE A 52 7.31 -2.47 11.24
N PHE A 53 6.98 -3.38 10.32
CA PHE A 53 7.88 -3.73 9.22
C PHE A 53 7.86 -2.70 8.09
N ILE A 54 6.70 -2.09 7.84
CA ILE A 54 6.60 -1.02 6.84
C ILE A 54 7.50 0.15 7.24
N ASP A 55 7.45 0.58 8.50
CA ASP A 55 8.30 1.66 9.03
C ASP A 55 9.80 1.37 8.81
N LYS A 56 10.22 0.14 9.07
CA LYS A 56 11.61 -0.30 8.80
C LYS A 56 11.95 -0.23 7.30
N ILE A 57 11.03 -0.69 6.44
CA ILE A 57 11.25 -0.77 4.99
C ILE A 57 11.35 0.65 4.40
N VAL A 58 10.42 1.56 4.73
CA VAL A 58 10.44 2.92 4.18
C VAL A 58 11.68 3.68 4.63
N LYS A 59 12.16 3.47 5.87
CA LYS A 59 13.43 4.03 6.38
C LYS A 59 14.65 3.43 5.67
N TYR A 60 14.64 2.13 5.44
CA TYR A 60 15.73 1.43 4.73
C TYR A 60 15.93 1.96 3.32
N PHE A 61 14.84 2.33 2.64
CA PHE A 61 14.88 2.94 1.31
C PHE A 61 14.99 4.47 1.31
N ASN A 62 15.06 5.11 2.48
CA ASN A 62 15.10 6.58 2.62
C ASN A 62 13.91 7.27 1.93
N ILE A 63 12.70 6.70 2.05
CA ILE A 63 11.45 7.26 1.53
C ILE A 63 10.44 7.58 2.62
N ASP A 64 10.80 7.37 3.89
CA ASP A 64 9.94 7.62 5.06
C ASP A 64 9.51 9.09 5.16
N GLN A 65 10.36 10.04 4.75
CA GLN A 65 10.06 11.47 4.77
C GLN A 65 8.87 11.87 3.89
N TYR A 66 8.48 11.04 2.93
CA TYR A 66 7.33 11.32 2.05
C TYR A 66 5.99 10.92 2.66
N PHE A 67 5.97 10.06 3.67
CA PHE A 67 4.75 9.54 4.27
C PHE A 67 4.37 10.27 5.55
N THR A 68 3.23 10.96 5.54
CA THR A 68 2.66 11.58 6.74
C THR A 68 2.18 10.52 7.74
N VAL A 69 1.67 9.40 7.23
CA VAL A 69 1.17 8.28 8.01
C VAL A 69 1.73 6.97 7.46
N VAL A 70 2.23 6.12 8.36
CA VAL A 70 2.49 4.71 8.06
C VAL A 70 1.33 3.89 8.61
N SER A 71 0.43 3.42 7.73
CA SER A 71 -0.68 2.54 8.06
C SER A 71 -0.39 1.13 7.57
N GLY A 72 -0.64 0.17 8.43
CA GLY A 72 -0.42 -1.25 8.16
C GLY A 72 -1.14 -2.12 9.18
N ALA A 73 -1.10 -3.43 8.96
CA ALA A 73 -1.68 -4.39 9.88
C ALA A 73 -1.06 -4.29 11.28
N THR A 74 -1.81 -4.73 12.30
CA THR A 74 -1.29 -4.90 13.64
C THR A 74 -0.62 -6.27 13.79
N LEU A 75 0.35 -6.38 14.71
CA LEU A 75 1.03 -7.66 14.95
C LEU A 75 0.12 -8.70 15.58
N ASP A 76 -0.90 -8.28 16.34
CA ASP A 76 -1.90 -9.14 16.96
C ASP A 76 -3.02 -9.58 15.99
N GLY A 77 -3.05 -9.00 14.78
CA GLY A 77 -4.02 -9.35 13.75
C GLY A 77 -5.41 -8.69 13.92
N THR A 78 -5.59 -7.75 14.84
CA THR A 78 -6.86 -7.04 15.04
C THR A 78 -7.20 -6.14 13.85
N ILE A 79 -6.18 -5.59 13.19
CA ILE A 79 -6.28 -4.88 11.91
C ILE A 79 -5.41 -5.62 10.90
N GLY A 80 -5.98 -6.07 9.79
CA GLY A 80 -5.22 -6.87 8.82
C GLY A 80 -5.78 -6.85 7.41
N THR A 81 -7.07 -6.53 7.23
CA THR A 81 -7.64 -6.44 5.88
C THR A 81 -7.26 -5.14 5.19
N LYS A 82 -7.29 -5.12 3.85
CA LYS A 82 -7.00 -3.91 3.08
C LYS A 82 -7.96 -2.76 3.44
N ALA A 83 -9.24 -3.04 3.60
CA ALA A 83 -10.21 -2.02 4.02
C ALA A 83 -9.87 -1.42 5.39
N GLN A 84 -9.52 -2.25 6.37
CA GLN A 84 -9.16 -1.78 7.71
C GLN A 84 -7.93 -0.87 7.72
N VAL A 85 -6.86 -1.26 7.02
CA VAL A 85 -5.63 -0.45 6.96
C VAL A 85 -5.83 0.82 6.13
N THR A 86 -6.70 0.78 5.11
CA THR A 86 -7.08 1.96 4.32
C THR A 86 -7.90 2.92 5.17
N GLN A 87 -8.91 2.44 5.88
CA GLN A 87 -9.72 3.26 6.80
C GLN A 87 -8.85 3.89 7.88
N GLN A 88 -7.94 3.11 8.48
CA GLN A 88 -6.97 3.64 9.46
C GLN A 88 -6.13 4.79 8.88
N ALA A 89 -5.69 4.68 7.61
CA ALA A 89 -4.94 5.74 6.94
C ALA A 89 -5.80 7.00 6.77
N LEU A 90 -7.03 6.87 6.27
CA LEU A 90 -7.98 7.97 6.09
C LEU A 90 -8.28 8.70 7.41
N ASP A 91 -8.53 7.94 8.48
CA ASP A 91 -8.82 8.49 9.81
C ASP A 91 -7.62 9.26 10.38
N ARG A 92 -6.42 8.69 10.28
CA ARG A 92 -5.18 9.32 10.78
C ARG A 92 -4.78 10.55 9.98
N LEU A 93 -5.07 10.56 8.69
CA LEU A 93 -4.90 11.74 7.81
C LEU A 93 -6.03 12.76 7.99
N ARG A 94 -7.10 12.40 8.71
CA ARG A 94 -8.31 13.24 8.91
C ARG A 94 -8.93 13.68 7.59
N VAL A 95 -9.02 12.76 6.63
CA VAL A 95 -9.63 13.03 5.33
C VAL A 95 -11.11 13.37 5.52
N GLN A 96 -11.51 14.58 5.11
CA GLN A 96 -12.89 15.06 5.24
C GLN A 96 -13.70 14.77 3.97
N ASP A 97 -13.06 14.83 2.82
CA ASP A 97 -13.67 14.60 1.51
C ASP A 97 -13.03 13.37 0.87
N LEU A 98 -13.74 12.27 0.86
CA LEU A 98 -13.26 11.00 0.31
C LEU A 98 -13.02 11.07 -1.21
N SER A 99 -13.65 12.00 -1.92
CA SER A 99 -13.39 12.20 -3.36
C SER A 99 -11.97 12.71 -3.66
N GLN A 100 -11.29 13.24 -2.64
CA GLN A 100 -9.89 13.70 -2.72
C GLN A 100 -8.89 12.60 -2.37
N ALA A 101 -9.35 11.41 -2.04
CA ALA A 101 -8.49 10.29 -1.68
C ALA A 101 -8.55 9.20 -2.75
N VAL A 102 -7.41 8.58 -2.99
CA VAL A 102 -7.28 7.45 -3.92
C VAL A 102 -6.28 6.43 -3.36
N LEU A 103 -6.58 5.15 -3.50
CA LEU A 103 -5.66 4.07 -3.21
C LEU A 103 -4.91 3.68 -4.50
N VAL A 104 -3.61 3.44 -4.42
CA VAL A 104 -2.83 2.81 -5.49
C VAL A 104 -2.45 1.40 -5.02
N GLY A 105 -2.77 0.39 -5.81
CA GLY A 105 -2.53 -1.00 -5.43
C GLY A 105 -2.41 -1.95 -6.62
N ASP A 106 -1.91 -3.16 -6.35
CA ASP A 106 -1.55 -4.13 -7.38
C ASP A 106 -2.40 -5.41 -7.36
N ARG A 107 -3.39 -5.51 -6.45
CA ARG A 107 -4.24 -6.68 -6.31
C ARG A 107 -5.73 -6.30 -6.20
N LEU A 108 -6.57 -7.28 -6.54
CA LEU A 108 -8.03 -7.15 -6.36
C LEU A 108 -8.42 -6.70 -4.94
N HIS A 109 -7.67 -7.13 -3.91
CA HIS A 109 -7.93 -6.75 -2.52
C HIS A 109 -7.73 -5.26 -2.26
N ASP A 110 -6.84 -4.60 -3.02
CA ASP A 110 -6.66 -3.14 -2.95
C ASP A 110 -7.90 -2.43 -3.49
N VAL A 111 -8.39 -2.88 -4.65
CA VAL A 111 -9.60 -2.33 -5.27
C VAL A 111 -10.82 -2.52 -4.37
N GLU A 112 -11.02 -3.74 -3.85
CA GLU A 112 -12.12 -4.06 -2.95
C GLU A 112 -12.03 -3.27 -1.63
N GLY A 113 -10.83 -3.14 -1.07
CA GLY A 113 -10.59 -2.37 0.15
C GLY A 113 -10.87 -0.88 -0.03
N ALA A 114 -10.46 -0.29 -1.15
CA ALA A 114 -10.76 1.09 -1.51
C ALA A 114 -12.27 1.31 -1.64
N LYS A 115 -12.99 0.44 -2.36
CA LYS A 115 -14.45 0.49 -2.50
C LYS A 115 -15.17 0.42 -1.16
N GLN A 116 -14.74 -0.46 -0.24
CA GLN A 116 -15.32 -0.55 1.09
C GLN A 116 -15.12 0.73 1.90
N CYS A 117 -14.07 1.48 1.65
CA CYS A 117 -13.79 2.78 2.28
C CYS A 117 -14.41 3.96 1.51
N GLY A 118 -15.11 3.73 0.39
CA GLY A 118 -15.75 4.77 -0.40
C GLY A 118 -14.77 5.65 -1.21
N ILE A 119 -13.59 5.15 -1.52
CA ILE A 119 -12.58 5.82 -2.36
C ILE A 119 -12.28 5.05 -3.63
N ASP A 120 -11.74 5.74 -4.63
CA ASP A 120 -11.28 5.11 -5.86
C ASP A 120 -9.97 4.32 -5.67
N CYS A 121 -9.71 3.38 -6.58
CA CYS A 121 -8.43 2.68 -6.67
C CYS A 121 -7.83 2.82 -8.08
N ILE A 122 -6.54 3.11 -8.15
CA ILE A 122 -5.73 2.98 -9.36
C ILE A 122 -4.94 1.69 -9.26
N GLY A 123 -5.18 0.76 -10.18
CA GLY A 123 -4.47 -0.51 -10.27
C GLY A 123 -3.12 -0.35 -10.96
N VAL A 124 -2.11 -1.08 -10.52
CA VAL A 124 -0.79 -1.12 -11.14
C VAL A 124 -0.42 -2.55 -11.52
N THR A 125 0.02 -2.78 -12.77
CA THR A 125 0.32 -4.13 -13.28
C THR A 125 1.77 -4.54 -13.06
N PHE A 126 2.64 -3.63 -12.66
CA PHE A 126 4.04 -3.94 -12.33
C PHE A 126 4.22 -4.61 -10.96
N GLY A 127 3.12 -4.87 -10.22
CA GLY A 127 3.07 -5.67 -9.00
C GLY A 127 2.76 -7.14 -9.26
N PHE A 128 1.92 -7.74 -8.42
CA PHE A 128 1.58 -9.17 -8.45
C PHE A 128 0.28 -9.47 -9.20
N GLY A 129 -0.66 -8.51 -9.29
CA GLY A 129 -1.93 -8.67 -9.99
C GLY A 129 -1.80 -8.36 -11.48
N GLY A 130 -2.60 -9.06 -12.29
CA GLY A 130 -2.73 -8.77 -13.71
C GLY A 130 -3.76 -7.68 -13.99
N ARG A 131 -3.71 -7.12 -15.22
CA ARG A 131 -4.67 -6.11 -15.68
C ARG A 131 -6.12 -6.57 -15.54
N GLU A 132 -6.42 -7.80 -16.02
CA GLU A 132 -7.76 -8.40 -15.95
C GLU A 132 -8.28 -8.47 -14.50
N GLU A 133 -7.45 -8.94 -13.56
CA GLU A 133 -7.80 -8.98 -12.12
C GLU A 133 -8.21 -7.60 -11.60
N LEU A 134 -7.45 -6.55 -11.96
CA LEU A 134 -7.68 -5.19 -11.49
C LEU A 134 -8.90 -4.55 -12.14
N GLU A 135 -9.10 -4.75 -13.44
CA GLU A 135 -10.25 -4.26 -14.19
C GLU A 135 -11.54 -4.95 -13.73
N ASP A 136 -11.54 -6.28 -13.57
CA ASP A 136 -12.69 -7.06 -13.08
C ASP A 136 -13.07 -6.67 -11.64
N ALA A 137 -12.06 -6.40 -10.80
CA ALA A 137 -12.31 -5.86 -9.47
C ALA A 137 -12.88 -4.43 -9.52
N GLY A 138 -12.77 -3.72 -10.65
CA GLY A 138 -13.30 -2.39 -10.91
C GLY A 138 -12.40 -1.26 -10.44
N ALA A 139 -11.09 -1.39 -10.67
CA ALA A 139 -10.16 -0.28 -10.54
C ALA A 139 -10.58 0.87 -11.48
N LYS A 140 -10.48 2.11 -11.02
CA LYS A 140 -10.86 3.29 -11.79
C LYS A 140 -9.95 3.49 -13.01
N HIS A 141 -8.67 3.23 -12.82
CA HIS A 141 -7.65 3.21 -13.86
C HIS A 141 -6.71 2.04 -13.60
N VAL A 142 -6.10 1.51 -14.66
CA VAL A 142 -5.04 0.51 -14.56
C VAL A 142 -3.86 0.96 -15.41
N VAL A 143 -2.68 1.08 -14.79
CA VAL A 143 -1.45 1.55 -15.42
C VAL A 143 -0.37 0.48 -15.41
N ASP A 144 0.52 0.51 -16.39
CA ASP A 144 1.59 -0.47 -16.54
C ASP A 144 2.95 0.02 -16.05
N ARG A 145 3.09 1.34 -15.83
CA ARG A 145 4.36 1.96 -15.43
C ARG A 145 4.14 3.02 -14.37
N VAL A 146 5.16 3.21 -13.55
CA VAL A 146 5.15 4.20 -12.44
C VAL A 146 4.91 5.62 -12.96
N GLU A 147 5.48 5.98 -14.12
CA GLU A 147 5.37 7.32 -14.70
C GLU A 147 3.94 7.70 -15.08
N GLU A 148 3.07 6.71 -15.32
CA GLU A 148 1.67 6.93 -15.66
C GLU A 148 0.82 7.33 -14.44
N LEU A 149 1.33 7.15 -13.23
CA LEU A 149 0.63 7.49 -12.00
C LEU A 149 0.56 9.01 -11.76
N LEU A 150 1.66 9.73 -12.03
CA LEU A 150 1.74 11.14 -11.68
C LEU A 150 0.60 11.99 -12.30
N PRO A 151 0.29 11.90 -13.61
CA PRO A 151 -0.80 12.68 -14.20
C PRO A 151 -2.20 12.30 -13.70
N LEU A 152 -2.36 11.10 -13.12
CA LEU A 152 -3.63 10.66 -12.53
C LEU A 152 -3.80 11.11 -11.08
N LEU A 153 -2.70 11.48 -10.40
CA LEU A 153 -2.66 11.83 -8.99
C LEU A 153 -2.52 13.35 -8.74
N LEU A 154 -2.24 14.13 -9.76
CA LEU A 154 -2.20 15.60 -9.72
C LEU A 154 -3.57 16.22 -9.92
#